data_b15e7d7eb4283872c19426d68a1725df
#
_entry.id   b15e7d7eb4283872c19426d68a1725df
#
_cell.length_a   1.000
_cell.length_b   1.000
_cell.length_c   1.000
_cell.angle_alpha   90.00
_cell.angle_beta   90.00
_cell.angle_gamma   90.00
#
_symmetry.space_group_name_H-M   'P 1'
#
loop_
_entity.id
_entity.type
_entity.pdbx_description
1 polymer ?
#
loop_
_entity_poly.entity_id
_entity_poly.type
_entity_poly.pdbx_seq_one_letter_code
_entity_poly.pdbx_strand_id
1 'polypeptide(L)'
;VLNAEGEPVKDPSAPAQSGEDTPVTDAAGEQIVLSLHLLVNADNAFKVAAAAQLAASWNAVEGVSVTVDAVDYETFTARIREGSFDLYYGETRLTPDFDLRPLLTQGGSLNFGGYHDPDMERTLAAARKSGDRSALCKQFAEQMPFIPIAFEREQVIIRKNLINGFSPAPYSVFFGQENWTRVYAAESSSDAQTDEAAQ
;
A
#
# COMPACT_ATOMS: atom_id res chain seq x y z
N VAL A 1 -6.58 11.31 5.74
CA VAL A 1 -6.99 10.83 7.09
C VAL A 1 -8.50 10.91 7.13
N LEU A 2 -9.18 9.88 7.63
CA LEU A 2 -10.62 9.88 7.82
C LEU A 2 -10.93 10.33 9.26
N ASN A 3 -12.05 11.06 9.45
CA ASN A 3 -12.58 11.39 10.76
C ASN A 3 -13.22 10.15 11.44
N ALA A 4 -13.75 10.31 12.63
CA ALA A 4 -14.38 9.22 13.38
C ALA A 4 -15.64 8.65 12.68
N GLU A 5 -16.24 9.42 11.79
CA GLU A 5 -17.42 9.08 10.97
C GLU A 5 -17.04 8.44 9.64
N GLY A 6 -15.72 8.31 9.33
CA GLY A 6 -15.22 7.72 8.09
C GLY A 6 -15.20 8.67 6.89
N GLU A 7 -15.37 9.98 7.12
CA GLU A 7 -15.30 10.98 6.07
C GLU A 7 -13.85 11.50 5.88
N PRO A 8 -13.44 11.84 4.66
CA PRO A 8 -12.11 12.38 4.41
C PRO A 8 -11.97 13.77 5.06
N VAL A 9 -11.03 13.88 6.01
CA VAL A 9 -10.66 15.16 6.61
C VAL A 9 -9.73 15.89 5.63
N LYS A 10 -10.12 17.08 5.17
CA LYS A 10 -9.23 17.96 4.42
C LYS A 10 -8.05 18.32 5.32
N ASP A 11 -6.84 17.96 4.88
CA ASP A 11 -5.61 18.43 5.53
C ASP A 11 -5.51 19.94 5.35
N PRO A 12 -5.54 20.74 6.44
CA PRO A 12 -5.44 22.19 6.33
C PRO A 12 -4.05 22.65 5.86
N SER A 13 -3.06 21.77 5.83
CA SER A 13 -1.72 22.05 5.29
C SER A 13 -1.54 21.60 3.84
N ALA A 14 -2.53 20.92 3.25
CA ALA A 14 -2.51 20.63 1.83
C ALA A 14 -2.55 21.96 1.04
N PRO A 15 -1.64 22.16 0.07
CA PRO A 15 -1.71 23.35 -0.77
C PRO A 15 -3.09 23.42 -1.39
N ALA A 16 -3.75 24.55 -1.25
CA ALA A 16 -5.03 24.78 -1.89
C ALA A 16 -4.85 24.47 -3.39
N GLN A 17 -5.63 23.53 -3.92
CA GLN A 17 -5.76 23.35 -5.35
C GLN A 17 -6.45 24.61 -5.92
N SER A 18 -5.67 25.66 -6.09
CA SER A 18 -6.03 26.85 -6.84
C SER A 18 -5.49 26.69 -8.26
N GLY A 19 -5.90 25.62 -8.94
CA GLY A 19 -5.83 25.53 -10.37
C GLY A 19 -7.25 25.74 -10.88
N GLU A 20 -7.55 26.88 -11.46
CA GLU A 20 -8.55 26.90 -12.53
C GLU A 20 -8.08 25.81 -13.51
N ASP A 21 -8.92 24.81 -13.75
CA ASP A 21 -8.68 23.76 -14.74
C ASP A 21 -8.65 24.43 -16.13
N THR A 22 -7.52 25.06 -16.44
CA THR A 22 -7.25 25.57 -17.78
C THR A 22 -6.91 24.35 -18.63
N PRO A 23 -7.71 24.02 -19.64
CA PRO A 23 -7.42 22.91 -20.52
C PRO A 23 -6.03 23.09 -21.14
N VAL A 24 -5.22 22.05 -21.07
CA VAL A 24 -3.90 22.06 -21.72
C VAL A 24 -4.15 22.01 -23.21
N THR A 25 -3.72 23.07 -23.91
CA THR A 25 -3.86 23.18 -25.37
C THR A 25 -2.49 23.00 -26.04
N ASP A 26 -2.50 22.44 -27.24
CA ASP A 26 -1.32 22.35 -28.08
C ASP A 26 -0.96 23.71 -28.69
N ALA A 27 0.10 23.74 -29.52
CA ALA A 27 0.54 24.96 -30.21
C ALA A 27 -0.49 25.52 -31.22
N ALA A 28 -1.49 24.72 -31.60
CA ALA A 28 -2.59 25.12 -32.47
C ALA A 28 -3.83 25.59 -31.71
N GLY A 29 -3.81 25.50 -30.35
CA GLY A 29 -4.92 25.85 -29.49
C GLY A 29 -5.97 24.75 -29.35
N GLU A 30 -5.68 23.52 -29.81
CA GLU A 30 -6.52 22.35 -29.62
C GLU A 30 -6.32 21.75 -28.21
N GLN A 31 -7.41 21.32 -27.58
CA GLN A 31 -7.34 20.68 -26.27
C GLN A 31 -6.60 19.35 -26.36
N ILE A 32 -5.50 19.23 -25.59
CA ILE A 32 -4.76 17.98 -25.49
C ILE A 32 -5.53 17.06 -24.55
N VAL A 33 -5.94 15.88 -25.06
CA VAL A 33 -6.49 14.81 -24.24
C VAL A 33 -5.37 13.83 -23.92
N LEU A 34 -5.04 13.71 -22.62
CA LEU A 34 -4.13 12.70 -22.13
C LEU A 34 -4.87 11.35 -22.08
N SER A 35 -4.60 10.47 -23.02
CA SER A 35 -5.19 9.14 -23.09
C SER A 35 -4.22 8.09 -22.54
N LEU A 36 -4.61 7.39 -21.48
CA LEU A 36 -3.76 6.42 -20.77
C LEU A 36 -4.50 5.09 -20.58
N HIS A 37 -3.74 4.00 -20.59
CA HIS A 37 -4.22 2.67 -20.26
C HIS A 37 -3.68 2.23 -18.89
N LEU A 38 -4.60 1.89 -17.96
CA LEU A 38 -4.27 1.36 -16.66
C LEU A 38 -4.34 -0.18 -16.69
N LEU A 39 -3.18 -0.81 -16.77
CA LEU A 39 -3.04 -2.26 -16.78
C LEU A 39 -3.30 -2.84 -15.39
N VAL A 40 -4.17 -3.84 -15.26
CA VAL A 40 -4.50 -4.52 -14.02
C VAL A 40 -4.65 -6.02 -14.19
N ASN A 41 -4.24 -6.80 -13.19
CA ASN A 41 -4.47 -8.25 -13.16
C ASN A 41 -5.95 -8.56 -12.90
N ALA A 42 -6.62 -9.18 -13.87
CA ALA A 42 -8.03 -9.55 -13.83
C ALA A 42 -8.36 -10.67 -12.82
N ASP A 43 -7.38 -11.50 -12.44
CA ASP A 43 -7.58 -12.60 -11.49
C ASP A 43 -7.86 -12.11 -10.06
N ASN A 44 -7.67 -10.82 -9.81
CA ASN A 44 -7.95 -10.19 -8.52
C ASN A 44 -9.08 -9.16 -8.66
N ALA A 45 -10.30 -9.57 -8.31
CA ALA A 45 -11.50 -8.73 -8.42
C ALA A 45 -11.40 -7.43 -7.62
N PHE A 46 -10.70 -7.43 -6.46
CA PHE A 46 -10.48 -6.23 -5.67
C PHE A 46 -9.62 -5.21 -6.42
N LYS A 47 -8.54 -5.66 -7.07
CA LYS A 47 -7.67 -4.77 -7.86
C LYS A 47 -8.39 -4.21 -9.08
N VAL A 48 -9.22 -5.01 -9.75
CA VAL A 48 -10.04 -4.54 -10.87
C VAL A 48 -11.03 -3.47 -10.43
N ALA A 49 -11.71 -3.68 -9.29
CA ALA A 49 -12.64 -2.69 -8.75
C ALA A 49 -11.92 -1.39 -8.33
N ALA A 50 -10.75 -1.50 -7.69
CA ALA A 50 -9.95 -0.35 -7.32
C ALA A 50 -9.44 0.42 -8.55
N ALA A 51 -8.93 -0.26 -9.57
CA ALA A 51 -8.50 0.34 -10.83
C ALA A 51 -9.66 1.07 -11.54
N ALA A 52 -10.85 0.49 -11.54
CA ALA A 52 -12.03 1.12 -12.12
C ALA A 52 -12.43 2.41 -11.37
N GLN A 53 -12.34 2.43 -10.04
CA GLN A 53 -12.61 3.63 -9.24
C GLN A 53 -11.55 4.72 -9.47
N LEU A 54 -10.28 4.34 -9.57
CA LEU A 54 -9.20 5.28 -9.89
C LEU A 54 -9.41 5.90 -11.27
N ALA A 55 -9.67 5.07 -12.29
CA ALA A 55 -9.93 5.53 -13.64
C ALA A 55 -11.15 6.48 -13.69
N ALA A 56 -12.24 6.15 -12.98
CA ALA A 56 -13.40 7.01 -12.89
C ALA A 56 -13.08 8.37 -12.25
N SER A 57 -12.23 8.39 -11.21
CA SER A 57 -11.81 9.63 -10.56
C SER A 57 -10.92 10.49 -11.45
N TRP A 58 -10.01 9.87 -12.21
CA TRP A 58 -9.15 10.60 -13.15
C TRP A 58 -9.91 11.09 -14.38
N ASN A 59 -10.87 10.30 -14.88
CA ASN A 59 -11.76 10.71 -15.99
C ASN A 59 -12.70 11.87 -15.63
N ALA A 60 -12.83 12.21 -14.34
CA ALA A 60 -13.55 13.42 -13.93
C ALA A 60 -12.73 14.72 -14.14
N VAL A 61 -11.42 14.58 -14.43
CA VAL A 61 -10.55 15.70 -14.75
C VAL A 61 -10.63 15.99 -16.25
N GLU A 62 -10.90 17.23 -16.61
CA GLU A 62 -10.99 17.66 -18.01
C GLU A 62 -9.65 17.40 -18.75
N GLY A 63 -9.72 16.87 -19.95
CA GLY A 63 -8.53 16.54 -20.75
C GLY A 63 -7.82 15.24 -20.34
N VAL A 64 -8.38 14.44 -19.42
CA VAL A 64 -7.82 13.15 -19.03
C VAL A 64 -8.77 12.01 -19.41
N SER A 65 -8.25 10.98 -20.06
CA SER A 65 -8.97 9.77 -20.40
C SER A 65 -8.17 8.53 -20.00
N VAL A 66 -8.66 7.77 -19.03
CA VAL A 66 -8.02 6.55 -18.53
C VAL A 66 -8.92 5.35 -18.79
N THR A 67 -8.41 4.37 -19.52
CA THR A 67 -9.06 3.08 -19.81
C THR A 67 -8.41 1.98 -18.98
N VAL A 68 -9.23 1.14 -18.34
CA VAL A 68 -8.73 -0.01 -17.57
C VAL A 68 -8.54 -1.23 -18.50
N ASP A 69 -7.31 -1.73 -18.56
CA ASP A 69 -6.92 -2.95 -19.27
C ASP A 69 -6.81 -4.10 -18.26
N ALA A 70 -7.90 -4.84 -18.06
CA ALA A 70 -7.92 -6.01 -17.20
C ALA A 70 -7.52 -7.27 -18.00
N VAL A 71 -6.35 -7.82 -17.67
CA VAL A 71 -5.78 -8.99 -18.34
C VAL A 71 -5.45 -10.09 -17.32
N ASP A 72 -5.31 -11.34 -17.76
CA ASP A 72 -4.86 -12.43 -16.90
C ASP A 72 -3.45 -12.20 -16.35
N TYR A 73 -3.08 -12.94 -15.29
CA TYR A 73 -1.81 -12.74 -14.59
C TYR A 73 -0.58 -12.97 -15.49
N GLU A 74 -0.63 -13.91 -16.41
CA GLU A 74 0.48 -14.21 -17.33
C GLU A 74 0.72 -13.04 -18.27
N THR A 75 -0.33 -12.56 -18.92
CA THR A 75 -0.32 -11.39 -19.80
C THR A 75 0.10 -10.12 -19.03
N PHE A 76 -0.44 -9.91 -17.82
CA PHE A 76 -0.08 -8.79 -16.96
C PHE A 76 1.43 -8.78 -16.65
N THR A 77 1.97 -9.94 -16.26
CA THR A 77 3.38 -10.06 -15.89
C THR A 77 4.30 -9.89 -17.09
N ALA A 78 3.91 -10.42 -18.26
CA ALA A 78 4.67 -10.25 -19.51
C ALA A 78 4.73 -8.76 -19.91
N ARG A 79 3.59 -8.09 -19.97
CA ARG A 79 3.50 -6.67 -20.34
C ARG A 79 4.29 -5.75 -19.39
N ILE A 80 4.27 -6.02 -18.08
CA ILE A 80 5.07 -5.27 -17.12
C ILE A 80 6.58 -5.43 -17.38
N ARG A 81 7.04 -6.66 -17.64
CA ARG A 81 8.46 -6.93 -17.90
C ARG A 81 8.95 -6.31 -19.20
N GLU A 82 8.08 -6.24 -20.20
CA GLU A 82 8.34 -5.64 -21.50
C GLU A 82 8.24 -4.10 -21.49
N GLY A 83 7.71 -3.51 -20.40
CA GLY A 83 7.42 -2.08 -20.34
C GLY A 83 6.25 -1.66 -21.23
N SER A 84 5.35 -2.60 -21.58
CA SER A 84 4.20 -2.39 -22.47
C SER A 84 2.97 -1.94 -21.67
N PHE A 85 3.03 -0.75 -21.09
CA PHE A 85 1.96 -0.12 -20.31
C PHE A 85 2.18 1.40 -20.23
N ASP A 86 1.11 2.16 -20.05
CA ASP A 86 1.19 3.57 -19.65
C ASP A 86 1.21 3.66 -18.12
N LEU A 87 0.24 3.00 -17.49
CA LEU A 87 0.12 2.85 -16.05
C LEU A 87 -0.13 1.37 -15.69
N TYR A 88 0.28 0.93 -14.52
CA TYR A 88 -0.12 -0.38 -14.01
C TYR A 88 -0.49 -0.31 -12.51
N TYR A 89 -1.49 -1.10 -12.13
CA TYR A 89 -1.87 -1.27 -10.73
C TYR A 89 -1.09 -2.45 -10.15
N GLY A 90 -0.03 -2.12 -9.39
CA GLY A 90 0.87 -3.08 -8.78
C GLY A 90 0.63 -3.25 -7.28
N GLU A 91 1.13 -4.35 -6.76
CA GLU A 91 1.20 -4.64 -5.33
C GLU A 91 2.56 -5.24 -5.01
N THR A 92 3.15 -4.81 -3.90
CA THR A 92 4.40 -5.38 -3.42
C THR A 92 4.43 -5.43 -1.90
N ARG A 93 5.09 -6.43 -1.36
CA ARG A 93 5.41 -6.50 0.05
C ARG A 93 6.75 -5.83 0.29
N LEU A 94 6.72 -4.72 1.02
CA LEU A 94 7.94 -4.05 1.45
C LEU A 94 8.62 -4.85 2.58
N THR A 95 9.94 -4.71 2.67
CA THR A 95 10.72 -5.22 3.79
C THR A 95 10.38 -4.50 5.09
N PRO A 96 10.68 -5.08 6.29
CA PRO A 96 10.34 -4.47 7.57
C PRO A 96 10.95 -3.06 7.78
N ASP A 97 12.06 -2.76 7.11
CA ASP A 97 12.71 -1.44 7.11
C ASP A 97 12.17 -0.49 6.04
N PHE A 98 11.11 -0.90 5.30
CA PHE A 98 10.52 -0.13 4.20
C PHE A 98 11.55 0.28 3.14
N ASP A 99 12.37 -0.66 2.70
CA ASP A 99 13.36 -0.42 1.65
C ASP A 99 12.70 -0.18 0.30
N LEU A 100 12.79 1.05 -0.21
CA LEU A 100 12.23 1.45 -1.50
C LEU A 100 13.21 1.33 -2.67
N ARG A 101 14.45 0.87 -2.44
CA ARG A 101 15.44 0.74 -3.53
C ARG A 101 14.98 -0.15 -4.68
N PRO A 102 14.28 -1.29 -4.43
CA PRO A 102 13.77 -2.09 -5.55
C PRO A 102 12.85 -1.33 -6.51
N LEU A 103 12.17 -0.28 -6.03
CA LEU A 103 11.24 0.54 -6.80
C LEU A 103 11.88 1.79 -7.40
N LEU A 104 12.89 2.39 -6.73
CA LEU A 104 13.36 3.74 -6.98
C LEU A 104 14.82 3.84 -7.45
N THR A 105 15.54 2.73 -7.57
CA THR A 105 16.93 2.74 -8.10
C THR A 105 16.99 2.22 -9.52
N GLN A 106 17.98 2.68 -10.27
CA GLN A 106 18.23 2.16 -11.60
C GLN A 106 18.49 0.64 -11.55
N GLY A 107 17.74 -0.12 -12.34
CA GLY A 107 17.82 -1.59 -12.34
C GLY A 107 17.24 -2.26 -11.10
N GLY A 108 16.51 -1.55 -10.27
CA GLY A 108 15.74 -2.13 -9.15
C GLY A 108 14.74 -3.19 -9.64
N SER A 109 14.62 -4.28 -8.91
CA SER A 109 13.84 -5.47 -9.34
C SER A 109 12.35 -5.21 -9.54
N LEU A 110 11.83 -4.13 -9.01
CA LEU A 110 10.42 -3.70 -9.10
C LEU A 110 10.26 -2.36 -9.86
N ASN A 111 11.36 -1.83 -10.39
CA ASN A 111 11.37 -0.58 -11.14
C ASN A 111 11.02 -0.84 -12.62
N PHE A 112 9.84 -1.33 -12.88
CA PHE A 112 9.39 -1.66 -14.24
C PHE A 112 9.14 -0.41 -15.11
N GLY A 113 8.86 0.74 -14.49
CA GLY A 113 8.70 2.02 -15.18
C GLY A 113 10.02 2.69 -15.58
N GLY A 114 11.16 2.09 -15.23
CA GLY A 114 12.48 2.62 -15.60
C GLY A 114 12.83 3.95 -14.92
N TYR A 115 12.23 4.25 -13.77
CA TYR A 115 12.54 5.47 -13.01
C TYR A 115 14.04 5.52 -12.68
N HIS A 116 14.67 6.65 -12.95
CA HIS A 116 16.07 6.88 -12.66
C HIS A 116 16.31 8.35 -12.29
N ASP A 117 16.70 8.57 -11.03
CA ASP A 117 17.13 9.87 -10.52
C ASP A 117 18.30 9.66 -9.53
N PRO A 118 19.53 10.11 -9.89
CA PRO A 118 20.70 10.00 -9.02
C PRO A 118 20.54 10.73 -7.67
N ASP A 119 19.73 11.80 -7.62
CA ASP A 119 19.47 12.54 -6.39
C ASP A 119 18.54 11.74 -5.46
N MET A 120 17.54 11.07 -6.02
CA MET A 120 16.70 10.14 -5.27
C MET A 120 17.53 8.98 -4.71
N GLU A 121 18.42 8.41 -5.48
CA GLU A 121 19.28 7.32 -4.99
C GLU A 121 20.20 7.76 -3.85
N ARG A 122 20.76 8.99 -3.94
CA ARG A 122 21.55 9.58 -2.84
C ARG A 122 20.70 9.82 -1.58
N THR A 123 19.50 10.32 -1.76
CA THR A 123 18.56 10.58 -0.66
C THR A 123 18.11 9.28 0.01
N LEU A 124 17.83 8.23 -0.76
CA LEU A 124 17.56 6.89 -0.22
C LEU A 124 18.71 6.34 0.63
N ALA A 125 19.95 6.47 0.13
CA ALA A 125 21.13 6.02 0.85
C ALA A 125 21.36 6.82 2.15
N ALA A 126 21.14 8.13 2.12
CA ALA A 126 21.25 9.00 3.28
C ALA A 126 20.18 8.69 4.34
N ALA A 127 18.92 8.53 3.93
CA ALA A 127 17.82 8.18 4.81
C ALA A 127 18.02 6.83 5.51
N ARG A 128 18.56 5.84 4.79
CA ARG A 128 18.91 4.55 5.37
C ARG A 128 20.02 4.64 6.41
N LYS A 129 21.03 5.46 6.17
CA LYS A 129 22.17 5.64 7.08
C LYS A 129 21.78 6.42 8.34
N SER A 130 20.98 7.46 8.21
CA SER A 130 20.60 8.35 9.33
C SER A 130 19.36 7.86 10.08
N GLY A 131 18.47 7.10 9.44
CA GLY A 131 17.11 6.79 9.92
C GLY A 131 16.12 7.93 9.70
N ASP A 132 16.57 9.12 9.30
CA ASP A 132 15.70 10.27 8.97
C ASP A 132 15.23 10.16 7.50
N ARG A 133 13.92 10.11 7.31
CA ARG A 133 13.27 9.98 6.01
C ARG A 133 12.64 11.28 5.51
N SER A 134 12.79 12.39 6.22
CA SER A 134 12.12 13.66 5.91
C SER A 134 12.46 14.17 4.50
N ALA A 135 13.75 14.17 4.14
CA ALA A 135 14.19 14.59 2.82
C ALA A 135 13.70 13.63 1.71
N LEU A 136 13.68 12.32 1.99
CA LEU A 136 13.17 11.32 1.07
C LEU A 136 11.66 11.51 0.80
N CYS A 137 10.87 11.72 1.84
CA CYS A 137 9.44 11.96 1.71
C CYS A 137 9.14 13.23 0.90
N LYS A 138 9.92 14.29 1.14
CA LYS A 138 9.77 15.55 0.38
C LYS A 138 10.07 15.33 -1.10
N GLN A 139 11.22 14.75 -1.43
CA GLN A 139 11.61 14.50 -2.82
C GLN A 139 10.65 13.55 -3.52
N PHE A 140 10.18 12.51 -2.81
CA PHE A 140 9.17 11.59 -3.33
C PHE A 140 7.86 12.32 -3.67
N ALA A 141 7.39 13.22 -2.81
CA ALA A 141 6.17 13.99 -3.05
C ALA A 141 6.32 14.98 -4.22
N GLU A 142 7.51 15.53 -4.44
CA GLU A 142 7.80 16.43 -5.56
C GLU A 142 7.88 15.70 -6.90
N GLN A 143 8.44 14.50 -6.92
CA GLN A 143 8.68 13.75 -8.16
C GLN A 143 7.60 12.71 -8.47
N MET A 144 6.88 12.22 -7.43
CA MET A 144 5.83 11.22 -7.50
C MET A 144 6.16 10.05 -8.45
N PRO A 145 7.26 9.30 -8.23
CA PRO A 145 7.68 8.21 -9.12
C PRO A 145 6.67 7.07 -9.20
N PHE A 146 5.83 6.91 -8.22
CA PHE A 146 4.63 6.08 -8.21
C PHE A 146 3.59 6.66 -7.24
N ILE A 147 2.32 6.31 -7.43
CA ILE A 147 1.22 6.78 -6.60
C ILE A 147 0.89 5.71 -5.56
N PRO A 148 1.19 5.92 -4.27
CA PRO A 148 0.80 4.98 -3.22
C PRO A 148 -0.71 5.08 -2.98
N ILE A 149 -1.44 3.97 -3.21
CA ILE A 149 -2.89 3.93 -3.09
C ILE A 149 -3.33 3.55 -1.68
N ALA A 150 -2.80 2.44 -1.15
CA ALA A 150 -3.16 1.91 0.16
C ALA A 150 -2.10 0.96 0.70
N PHE A 151 -2.12 0.79 2.02
CA PHE A 151 -1.42 -0.30 2.69
C PHE A 151 -2.44 -1.30 3.21
N GLU A 152 -2.25 -2.56 2.88
CA GLU A 152 -3.05 -3.63 3.46
C GLU A 152 -2.67 -3.82 4.94
N ARG A 153 -3.68 -3.92 5.80
CA ARG A 153 -3.49 -4.26 7.21
C ARG A 153 -3.78 -5.73 7.40
N GLU A 154 -2.77 -6.50 7.75
CA GLU A 154 -2.97 -7.86 8.20
C GLU A 154 -3.75 -7.83 9.54
N GLN A 155 -4.75 -8.70 9.65
CA GLN A 155 -5.52 -8.87 10.88
C GLN A 155 -5.22 -10.26 11.44
N VAL A 156 -4.94 -10.32 12.73
CA VAL A 156 -4.74 -11.58 13.44
C VAL A 156 -5.87 -11.76 14.43
N ILE A 157 -6.58 -12.86 14.28
CA ILE A 157 -7.68 -13.24 15.20
C ILE A 157 -7.17 -14.39 16.05
N ILE A 158 -7.08 -14.17 17.35
CA ILE A 158 -6.76 -15.21 18.33
C ILE A 158 -7.87 -15.37 19.34
N ARG A 159 -8.02 -16.59 19.86
CA ARG A 159 -8.96 -16.84 20.94
C ARG A 159 -8.52 -16.07 22.20
N LYS A 160 -9.43 -15.33 22.82
CA LYS A 160 -9.18 -14.62 24.07
C LYS A 160 -8.69 -15.59 25.16
N ASN A 161 -7.70 -15.18 25.93
CA ASN A 161 -7.09 -15.97 27.02
C ASN A 161 -6.46 -17.30 26.56
N LEU A 162 -5.96 -17.39 25.34
CA LEU A 162 -5.21 -18.55 24.88
C LEU A 162 -3.70 -18.37 25.04
N ILE A 163 -3.22 -17.15 24.78
CA ILE A 163 -1.80 -16.78 24.77
C ILE A 163 -1.64 -15.48 25.54
N ASN A 164 -0.73 -15.46 26.53
CA ASN A 164 -0.20 -14.25 27.13
C ASN A 164 1.04 -13.78 26.39
N GLY A 165 1.31 -12.47 26.41
CA GLY A 165 2.49 -11.87 25.76
C GLY A 165 2.37 -11.74 24.24
N PHE A 166 1.17 -11.95 23.67
CA PHE A 166 0.92 -11.76 22.24
C PHE A 166 0.96 -10.26 21.89
N SER A 167 2.02 -9.84 21.18
CA SER A 167 2.21 -8.47 20.73
C SER A 167 2.85 -8.48 19.34
N PRO A 168 2.04 -8.72 18.27
CA PRO A 168 2.57 -8.82 16.92
C PRO A 168 3.09 -7.48 16.42
N ALA A 169 4.12 -7.52 15.58
CA ALA A 169 4.60 -6.36 14.85
C ALA A 169 3.90 -6.25 13.47
N PRO A 170 3.85 -5.04 12.88
CA PRO A 170 3.24 -4.83 11.56
C PRO A 170 3.80 -5.71 10.43
N TYR A 171 5.01 -6.23 10.61
CA TYR A 171 5.73 -7.05 9.63
C TYR A 171 5.80 -8.53 9.96
N SER A 172 5.38 -8.94 11.16
CA SER A 172 5.38 -10.35 11.58
C SER A 172 4.40 -10.61 12.71
N VAL A 173 3.51 -11.53 12.48
CA VAL A 173 2.58 -12.02 13.50
C VAL A 173 3.30 -12.77 14.62
N PHE A 174 4.45 -13.35 14.32
CA PHE A 174 5.26 -14.13 15.26
C PHE A 174 6.31 -13.31 15.99
N PHE A 175 6.31 -11.99 15.83
CA PHE A 175 7.24 -11.12 16.56
C PHE A 175 7.04 -11.28 18.07
N GLY A 176 8.15 -11.46 18.80
CA GLY A 176 8.11 -11.64 20.24
C GLY A 176 7.56 -13.00 20.71
N GLN A 177 7.49 -14.02 19.83
CA GLN A 177 6.95 -15.36 20.17
C GLN A 177 7.70 -16.03 21.32
N GLU A 178 8.95 -15.67 21.55
CA GLU A 178 9.76 -16.15 22.68
C GLU A 178 9.18 -15.75 24.04
N ASN A 179 8.32 -14.71 24.08
CA ASN A 179 7.63 -14.22 25.27
C ASN A 179 6.20 -14.78 25.41
N TRP A 180 5.74 -15.61 24.44
CA TRP A 180 4.40 -16.15 24.49
C TRP A 180 4.30 -17.29 25.49
N THR A 181 3.29 -17.22 26.33
CA THR A 181 2.97 -18.29 27.26
C THR A 181 1.51 -18.73 27.07
N ARG A 182 1.29 -20.03 27.10
CA ARG A 182 -0.04 -20.58 27.00
C ARG A 182 -0.80 -20.36 28.32
N VAL A 183 -2.02 -19.85 28.21
CA VAL A 183 -2.93 -19.78 29.37
C VAL A 183 -3.62 -21.13 29.52
N TYR A 184 -3.37 -21.81 30.62
CA TYR A 184 -4.12 -23.00 31.00
C TYR A 184 -5.35 -22.58 31.78
N ALA A 185 -6.53 -23.13 31.46
CA ALA A 185 -7.68 -23.01 32.35
C ALA A 185 -7.30 -23.63 33.69
N ALA A 186 -7.52 -22.92 34.79
CA ALA A 186 -7.39 -23.54 36.10
C ALA A 186 -8.36 -24.73 36.12
N GLU A 187 -7.86 -25.92 36.42
CA GLU A 187 -8.71 -27.07 36.65
C GLU A 187 -9.65 -26.69 37.81
N SER A 188 -10.94 -26.72 37.53
CA SER A 188 -11.94 -26.53 38.56
C SER A 188 -11.83 -27.73 39.54
N SER A 189 -11.16 -27.50 40.65
CA SER A 189 -11.13 -28.44 41.75
C SER A 189 -12.55 -28.54 42.37
N SER A 190 -13.40 -29.34 41.75
CA SER A 190 -14.71 -29.70 42.25
C SER A 190 -14.91 -31.22 42.23
N ASP A 191 -13.95 -31.95 42.80
CA ASP A 191 -14.17 -33.37 43.19
C ASP A 191 -13.34 -33.67 44.44
N ALA A 192 -13.74 -33.12 45.55
CA ALA A 192 -13.35 -33.60 46.86
C ALA A 192 -14.37 -33.10 47.90
N GLN A 193 -15.49 -33.73 47.99
CA GLN A 193 -16.22 -33.87 49.28
C GLN A 193 -17.58 -34.55 49.06
N THR A 194 -17.61 -35.84 49.04
CA THR A 194 -18.73 -36.64 49.52
C THR A 194 -18.24 -38.08 49.70
N ASP A 195 -17.72 -38.35 50.90
CA ASP A 195 -17.82 -39.66 51.52
C ASP A 195 -17.34 -39.57 52.96
N GLU A 196 -18.21 -39.12 53.85
CA GLU A 196 -18.14 -39.45 55.26
C GLU A 196 -19.42 -39.04 55.98
N ALA A 197 -20.45 -39.86 55.90
CA ALA A 197 -21.48 -39.97 56.94
C ALA A 197 -22.43 -41.13 56.66
N ALA A 198 -22.01 -42.34 57.03
CA ALA A 198 -22.90 -43.46 57.30
C ALA A 198 -22.25 -44.44 58.28
N GLN A 199 -22.41 -44.14 59.56
CA GLN A 199 -22.50 -45.14 60.62
C GLN A 199 -23.48 -44.64 61.67
#